data_3fa8409dc5d5d358280fddddbb329a27
#
_entry.id   3fa8409dc5d5d358280fddddbb329a27
#
_cell.length_a   1.000
_cell.length_b   1.000
_cell.length_c   1.000
_cell.angle_alpha   90.00
_cell.angle_beta   90.00
_cell.angle_gamma   90.00
#
_symmetry.space_group_name_H-M   'P 1'
#
loop_
_entity.id
_entity.type
_entity.pdbx_description
1 polymer ?
#
loop_
_entity_poly.entity_id
_entity_poly.type
_entity_poly.pdbx_seq_one_letter_code
_entity_poly.pdbx_strand_id
1 'polypeptide(L)'
;MKVKLALFWIALMFLYIYNDILSLYQPGHVAELTEGHSQGMYFTQPILFGAAVLMALPGLMVLLSATLKVRSNRWANIIAGIFHILVLIGTQFIGEGDTWLYWRFYELLELILLLQIIRLAWRWPQHRILMMSK
;
A
#
# COMPACT_ATOMS: atom_id res chain seq x y z
N MET A 1 -11.86 12.56 -10.27
CA MET A 1 -10.84 11.49 -10.35
C MET A 1 -9.79 11.61 -9.24
N LYS A 2 -9.17 12.79 -9.04
CA LYS A 2 -8.15 13.03 -7.99
C LYS A 2 -8.61 12.59 -6.59
N VAL A 3 -9.78 13.04 -6.17
CA VAL A 3 -10.35 12.68 -4.85
C VAL A 3 -10.60 11.17 -4.73
N LYS A 4 -11.08 10.52 -5.80
CA LYS A 4 -11.28 9.06 -5.78
C LYS A 4 -9.96 8.32 -5.54
N LEU A 5 -8.90 8.69 -6.26
CA LEU A 5 -7.58 8.08 -6.07
C LEU A 5 -7.06 8.31 -4.63
N ALA A 6 -7.17 9.54 -4.12
CA ALA A 6 -6.77 9.84 -2.75
C ALA A 6 -7.55 8.98 -1.73
N LEU A 7 -8.87 8.81 -1.91
CA LEU A 7 -9.69 7.95 -1.03
C LEU A 7 -9.28 6.48 -1.10
N PHE A 8 -8.92 5.96 -2.27
CA PHE A 8 -8.41 4.59 -2.39
C PHE A 8 -7.08 4.40 -1.65
N TRP A 9 -6.17 5.37 -1.72
CA TRP A 9 -4.93 5.34 -0.95
C TRP A 9 -5.17 5.43 0.56
N ILE A 10 -6.14 6.25 1.01
CA ILE A 10 -6.55 6.31 2.42
C ILE A 10 -7.10 4.94 2.86
N ALA A 11 -8.00 4.34 2.08
CA ALA A 11 -8.56 3.03 2.39
C ALA A 11 -7.47 1.95 2.50
N LEU A 12 -6.49 1.96 1.58
CA LEU A 12 -5.36 1.05 1.60
C LEU A 12 -4.51 1.21 2.87
N MET A 13 -4.24 2.45 3.29
CA MET A 13 -3.52 2.72 4.54
C MET A 13 -4.26 2.19 5.76
N PHE A 14 -5.58 2.33 5.80
CA PHE A 14 -6.38 1.74 6.88
C PHE A 14 -6.26 0.22 6.92
N LEU A 15 -6.27 -0.46 5.77
CA LEU A 15 -6.07 -1.90 5.71
C LEU A 15 -4.70 -2.29 6.27
N TYR A 16 -3.62 -1.59 5.89
CA TYR A 16 -2.29 -1.85 6.42
C TYR A 16 -2.23 -1.69 7.94
N ILE A 17 -2.76 -0.57 8.47
CA ILE A 17 -2.75 -0.30 9.92
C ILE A 17 -3.58 -1.35 10.68
N TYR A 18 -4.79 -1.68 10.20
CA TYR A 18 -5.62 -2.68 10.86
C TYR A 18 -5.01 -4.07 10.81
N ASN A 19 -4.36 -4.44 9.71
CA ASN A 19 -3.64 -5.69 9.59
C ASN A 19 -2.52 -5.79 10.65
N ASP A 20 -1.73 -4.73 10.81
CA ASP A 20 -0.67 -4.65 11.82
C ASP A 20 -1.26 -4.73 13.24
N ILE A 21 -2.34 -4.02 13.53
CA ILE A 21 -3.01 -4.06 14.83
C ILE A 21 -3.53 -5.47 15.13
N LEU A 22 -4.17 -6.14 14.16
CA LEU A 22 -4.70 -7.48 14.34
C LEU A 22 -3.57 -8.51 14.58
N SER A 23 -2.40 -8.29 14.01
CA SER A 23 -1.25 -9.15 14.24
C SER A 23 -0.83 -9.19 15.72
N LEU A 24 -1.06 -8.11 16.47
CA LEU A 24 -0.76 -8.05 17.91
C LEU A 24 -1.61 -9.02 18.75
N TYR A 25 -2.76 -9.42 18.22
CA TYR A 25 -3.64 -10.39 18.90
C TYR A 25 -3.25 -11.85 18.66
N GLN A 26 -2.26 -12.10 17.79
CA GLN A 26 -1.76 -13.45 17.59
C GLN A 26 -0.99 -13.94 18.83
N PRO A 27 -1.25 -15.18 19.29
CA PRO A 27 -0.53 -15.75 20.42
C PRO A 27 0.98 -15.74 20.18
N GLY A 28 1.74 -15.22 21.15
CA GLY A 28 3.20 -15.16 21.09
C GLY A 28 3.79 -13.99 20.28
N HIS A 29 3.03 -13.34 19.41
CA HIS A 29 3.56 -12.28 18.53
C HIS A 29 4.10 -11.07 19.32
N VAL A 30 3.40 -10.63 20.37
CA VAL A 30 3.86 -9.54 21.23
C VAL A 30 5.18 -9.89 21.93
N ALA A 31 5.35 -11.15 22.33
CA ALA A 31 6.60 -11.62 22.93
C ALA A 31 7.76 -11.53 21.94
N GLU A 32 7.57 -12.00 20.70
CA GLU A 32 8.55 -11.87 19.62
C GLU A 32 8.93 -10.42 19.37
N LEU A 33 7.94 -9.51 19.30
CA LEU A 33 8.18 -8.07 19.11
C LEU A 33 9.00 -7.48 20.26
N THR A 34 8.75 -7.91 21.50
CA THR A 34 9.51 -7.49 22.68
C THR A 34 10.96 -7.96 22.61
N GLU A 35 11.20 -9.12 22.03
CA GLU A 35 12.54 -9.66 21.77
C GLU A 35 13.23 -9.05 20.55
N GLY A 36 12.55 -8.17 19.83
CA GLY A 36 13.10 -7.44 18.68
C GLY A 36 13.08 -8.21 17.37
N HIS A 37 12.21 -9.20 17.25
CA HIS A 37 12.02 -9.93 15.99
C HIS A 37 10.54 -10.21 15.71
N SER A 38 10.23 -10.62 14.50
CA SER A 38 8.92 -11.14 14.10
C SER A 38 9.09 -12.11 12.94
N GLN A 39 8.45 -13.27 13.04
CA GLN A 39 8.46 -14.31 12.00
C GLN A 39 9.88 -14.64 11.46
N GLY A 40 10.86 -14.75 12.35
CA GLY A 40 12.25 -15.04 11.98
C GLY A 40 13.08 -13.83 11.51
N MET A 41 12.47 -12.64 11.37
CA MET A 41 13.16 -11.42 10.96
C MET A 41 13.49 -10.55 12.17
N TYR A 42 14.78 -10.25 12.37
CA TYR A 42 15.24 -9.33 13.43
C TYR A 42 15.09 -7.87 12.99
N PHE A 43 14.56 -7.03 13.89
CA PHE A 43 14.42 -5.61 13.64
C PHE A 43 15.76 -4.90 13.84
N THR A 44 16.31 -4.40 12.76
CA THR A 44 17.47 -3.52 12.75
C THR A 44 17.03 -2.12 12.30
N GLN A 45 17.84 -1.09 12.61
CA GLN A 45 17.54 0.28 12.15
C GLN A 45 17.33 0.36 10.63
N PRO A 46 18.16 -0.23 9.76
CA PRO A 46 17.92 -0.20 8.31
C PRO A 46 16.60 -0.87 7.89
N ILE A 47 16.24 -1.97 8.52
CA ILE A 47 14.97 -2.70 8.23
C ILE A 47 13.78 -1.84 8.61
N LEU A 48 13.78 -1.26 9.81
CA LEU A 48 12.70 -0.37 10.26
C LEU A 48 12.62 0.91 9.44
N PHE A 49 13.76 1.48 9.04
CA PHE A 49 13.80 2.64 8.16
C PHE A 49 13.23 2.30 6.77
N GLY A 50 13.60 1.16 6.21
CA GLY A 50 13.04 0.67 4.94
C GLY A 50 11.52 0.50 5.00
N ALA A 51 11.02 -0.11 6.08
CA ALA A 51 9.59 -0.24 6.33
C ALA A 51 8.89 1.14 6.47
N ALA A 52 9.51 2.09 7.17
CA ALA A 52 8.98 3.44 7.31
C ALA A 52 8.88 4.15 5.95
N VAL A 53 9.89 4.07 5.10
CA VAL A 53 9.87 4.63 3.74
C VAL A 53 8.77 3.96 2.90
N LEU A 54 8.64 2.64 2.98
CA LEU A 54 7.61 1.88 2.27
C LEU A 54 6.20 2.33 2.68
N MET A 55 5.95 2.48 3.98
CA MET A 55 4.66 2.89 4.52
C MET A 55 4.36 4.39 4.34
N ALA A 56 5.39 5.24 4.19
CA ALA A 56 5.21 6.65 3.86
C ALA A 56 4.68 6.86 2.44
N LEU A 57 4.98 5.96 1.50
CA LEU A 57 4.57 6.07 0.09
C LEU A 57 3.05 6.20 -0.10
N PRO A 58 2.19 5.33 0.46
CA PRO A 58 0.73 5.47 0.33
C PRO A 58 0.23 6.81 0.92
N GLY A 59 0.80 7.23 2.05
CA GLY A 59 0.47 8.53 2.66
C GLY A 59 0.79 9.70 1.75
N LEU A 60 1.99 9.70 1.15
CA LEU A 60 2.36 10.70 0.15
C LEU A 60 1.46 10.62 -1.09
N MET A 61 1.06 9.44 -1.53
CA MET A 61 0.18 9.27 -2.68
C MET A 61 -1.22 9.85 -2.45
N VAL A 62 -1.71 9.95 -1.22
CA VAL A 62 -2.93 10.69 -0.89
C VAL A 62 -2.80 12.15 -1.32
N LEU A 63 -1.72 12.82 -0.88
CA LEU A 63 -1.45 14.22 -1.21
C LEU A 63 -1.14 14.42 -2.69
N LEU A 64 -0.30 13.58 -3.27
CA LEU A 64 0.09 13.65 -4.67
C LEU A 64 -1.11 13.43 -5.60
N SER A 65 -2.01 12.50 -5.27
CA SER A 65 -3.24 12.27 -6.04
C SER A 65 -4.16 13.49 -6.03
N ALA A 66 -4.19 14.25 -4.93
CA ALA A 66 -5.00 15.46 -4.83
C ALA A 66 -4.37 16.66 -5.57
N THR A 67 -3.05 16.80 -5.57
CA THR A 67 -2.33 18.02 -5.98
C THR A 67 -1.74 17.95 -7.39
N LEU A 68 -1.19 16.82 -7.80
CA LEU A 68 -0.48 16.69 -9.07
C LEU A 68 -1.33 17.03 -10.32
N LYS A 69 -0.66 17.50 -11.38
CA LYS A 69 -1.25 17.64 -12.72
C LYS A 69 -1.66 16.27 -13.27
N VAL A 70 -2.70 16.21 -14.09
CA VAL A 70 -3.34 14.97 -14.57
C VAL A 70 -2.35 13.94 -15.12
N ARG A 71 -1.41 14.36 -15.98
CA ARG A 71 -0.44 13.44 -16.58
C ARG A 71 0.52 12.83 -15.56
N SER A 72 1.09 13.67 -14.69
CA SER A 72 2.00 13.22 -13.63
C SER A 72 1.27 12.36 -12.59
N ASN A 73 0.05 12.76 -12.24
CA ASN A 73 -0.81 12.04 -11.31
C ASN A 73 -1.13 10.62 -11.79
N ARG A 74 -1.49 10.50 -13.08
CA ARG A 74 -1.75 9.20 -13.70
C ARG A 74 -0.56 8.26 -13.54
N TRP A 75 0.62 8.69 -13.96
CA TRP A 75 1.83 7.86 -13.91
C TRP A 75 2.26 7.57 -12.47
N ALA A 76 2.20 8.56 -11.58
CA ALA A 76 2.53 8.35 -10.17
C ALA A 76 1.65 7.26 -9.54
N ASN A 77 0.34 7.28 -9.78
CA ASN A 77 -0.57 6.26 -9.24
C ASN A 77 -0.35 4.87 -9.86
N ILE A 78 -0.03 4.79 -11.15
CA ILE A 78 0.26 3.51 -11.81
C ILE A 78 1.57 2.92 -11.24
N ILE A 79 2.63 3.71 -11.18
CA ILE A 79 3.94 3.25 -10.70
C ILE A 79 3.85 2.85 -9.22
N ALA A 80 3.25 3.69 -8.38
CA ALA A 80 3.08 3.39 -6.97
C ALA A 80 2.20 2.15 -6.74
N GLY A 81 1.11 2.01 -7.52
CA GLY A 81 0.23 0.84 -7.45
C GLY A 81 0.93 -0.46 -7.84
N ILE A 82 1.70 -0.46 -8.93
CA ILE A 82 2.50 -1.62 -9.36
C ILE A 82 3.56 -1.95 -8.30
N PHE A 83 4.24 -0.94 -7.77
CA PHE A 83 5.25 -1.12 -6.73
C PHE A 83 4.66 -1.81 -5.49
N HIS A 84 3.50 -1.36 -4.99
CA HIS A 84 2.84 -1.98 -3.85
C HIS A 84 2.33 -3.40 -4.14
N ILE A 85 1.92 -3.72 -5.37
CA ILE A 85 1.60 -5.10 -5.77
C ILE A 85 2.85 -5.98 -5.71
N LEU A 86 3.99 -5.48 -6.17
CA LEU A 86 5.26 -6.23 -6.08
C LEU A 86 5.68 -6.46 -4.63
N VAL A 87 5.46 -5.46 -3.75
CA VAL A 87 5.69 -5.62 -2.30
C VAL A 87 4.76 -6.69 -1.73
N LEU A 88 3.47 -6.65 -2.05
CA LEU A 88 2.48 -7.63 -1.61
C LEU A 88 2.88 -9.06 -2.03
N ILE A 89 3.36 -9.23 -3.26
CA ILE A 89 3.88 -10.51 -3.74
C ILE A 89 5.16 -10.88 -2.96
N GLY A 90 6.06 -9.92 -2.75
CA GLY A 90 7.31 -10.13 -2.02
C GLY A 90 7.10 -10.62 -0.59
N THR A 91 6.08 -10.11 0.10
CA THR A 91 5.75 -10.54 1.47
C THR A 91 5.37 -12.02 1.58
N GLN A 92 4.92 -12.65 0.47
CA GLN A 92 4.61 -14.08 0.45
C GLN A 92 5.84 -14.98 0.61
N PHE A 93 7.03 -14.43 0.35
CA PHE A 93 8.30 -15.15 0.45
C PHE A 93 9.06 -14.84 1.75
N ILE A 94 8.49 -13.98 2.60
CA ILE A 94 9.09 -13.55 3.87
C ILE A 94 8.23 -14.11 5.01
N GLY A 95 8.88 -14.70 6.01
CA GLY A 95 8.23 -15.22 7.19
C GLY A 95 8.14 -16.73 7.21
N GLU A 96 8.20 -17.28 8.43
CA GLU A 96 8.06 -18.70 8.72
C GLU A 96 6.73 -18.94 9.43
N GLY A 97 6.03 -19.99 9.06
CA GLY A 97 4.79 -20.44 9.70
C GLY A 97 3.53 -20.33 8.83
N ASP A 98 2.43 -20.80 9.41
CA ASP A 98 1.12 -20.81 8.73
C ASP A 98 0.53 -19.40 8.66
N THR A 99 0.05 -19.03 7.48
CA THR A 99 -0.60 -17.73 7.27
C THR A 99 -2.01 -17.75 7.83
N TRP A 100 -2.32 -16.83 8.72
CA TRP A 100 -3.64 -16.69 9.32
C TRP A 100 -4.69 -16.23 8.30
N LEU A 101 -5.93 -16.72 8.43
CA LEU A 101 -7.02 -16.47 7.47
C LEU A 101 -7.33 -14.97 7.32
N TYR A 102 -7.33 -14.20 8.43
CA TYR A 102 -7.57 -12.75 8.38
C TYR A 102 -6.50 -12.04 7.53
N TRP A 103 -5.26 -12.50 7.57
CA TRP A 103 -4.16 -11.94 6.79
C TRP A 103 -4.44 -12.11 5.29
N ARG A 104 -4.80 -13.31 4.86
CA ARG A 104 -5.21 -13.58 3.46
C ARG A 104 -6.40 -12.74 3.02
N PHE A 105 -7.35 -12.51 3.92
CA PHE A 105 -8.50 -11.64 3.65
C PHE A 105 -8.05 -10.19 3.39
N TYR A 106 -7.16 -9.63 4.22
CA TYR A 106 -6.63 -8.27 4.02
C TYR A 106 -5.79 -8.16 2.74
N GLU A 107 -4.91 -9.12 2.47
CA GLU A 107 -4.12 -9.17 1.23
C GLU A 107 -5.01 -9.13 -0.03
N LEU A 108 -6.13 -9.86 -0.02
CA LEU A 108 -7.09 -9.84 -1.12
C LEU A 108 -7.72 -8.45 -1.29
N LEU A 109 -8.13 -7.80 -0.20
CA LEU A 109 -8.70 -6.45 -0.24
C LEU A 109 -7.66 -5.43 -0.73
N GLU A 110 -6.42 -5.51 -0.25
CA GLU A 110 -5.31 -4.66 -0.68
C GLU A 110 -5.05 -4.80 -2.17
N LEU A 111 -5.01 -6.04 -2.69
CA LEU A 111 -4.85 -6.31 -4.11
C LEU A 111 -5.99 -5.70 -4.93
N ILE A 112 -7.23 -5.85 -4.48
CA ILE A 112 -8.40 -5.26 -5.16
C ILE A 112 -8.28 -3.74 -5.21
N LEU A 113 -7.92 -3.08 -4.10
CA LEU A 113 -7.76 -1.62 -4.06
C LEU A 113 -6.62 -1.15 -4.97
N LEU A 114 -5.47 -1.83 -4.97
CA LEU A 114 -4.33 -1.51 -5.83
C LEU A 114 -4.69 -1.65 -7.32
N LEU A 115 -5.38 -2.72 -7.70
CA LEU A 115 -5.86 -2.90 -9.07
C LEU A 115 -6.86 -1.81 -9.47
N GLN A 116 -7.74 -1.37 -8.56
CA GLN A 116 -8.66 -0.26 -8.83
C GLN A 116 -7.93 1.07 -8.96
N ILE A 117 -6.90 1.35 -8.17
CA ILE A 117 -6.06 2.54 -8.31
C ILE A 117 -5.43 2.58 -9.70
N ILE A 118 -4.80 1.47 -10.13
CA ILE A 118 -4.15 1.37 -11.44
C ILE A 118 -5.18 1.53 -12.55
N ARG A 119 -6.32 0.86 -12.46
CA ARG A 119 -7.41 0.94 -13.45
C ARG A 119 -7.97 2.35 -13.58
N LEU A 120 -8.23 3.03 -12.46
CA LEU A 120 -8.74 4.41 -12.45
C LEU A 120 -7.72 5.37 -13.05
N ALA A 121 -6.45 5.22 -12.67
CA ALA A 121 -5.36 6.04 -13.22
C ALA A 121 -5.17 5.79 -14.72
N TRP A 122 -5.24 4.53 -15.17
CA TRP A 122 -5.13 4.16 -16.58
C TRP A 122 -6.25 4.74 -17.44
N ARG A 123 -7.50 4.64 -16.95
CA ARG A 123 -8.70 5.13 -17.63
C ARG A 123 -8.92 6.63 -17.51
N TRP A 124 -7.99 7.38 -16.88
CA TRP A 124 -8.14 8.81 -16.75
C TRP A 124 -8.19 9.47 -18.12
N PRO A 125 -9.29 10.15 -18.48
CA PRO A 125 -9.48 10.65 -19.83
C PRO A 125 -8.47 11.76 -20.15
N GLN A 126 -7.66 11.53 -21.18
CA GLN A 126 -6.74 12.52 -21.73
C GLN A 126 -7.47 13.58 -22.60
N HIS A 127 -8.69 13.29 -23.04
CA HIS A 127 -9.42 14.11 -24.00
C HIS A 127 -9.87 15.48 -23.48
N ARG A 128 -9.95 15.71 -22.18
CA ARG A 128 -10.35 17.02 -21.65
C ARG A 128 -9.26 18.09 -21.71
N ILE A 129 -8.03 17.74 -21.95
CA ILE A 129 -6.91 18.70 -22.00
C ILE A 129 -6.87 19.43 -23.34
N LEU A 130 -7.32 18.80 -24.43
CA LEU A 130 -7.31 19.39 -25.77
C LEU A 130 -8.44 20.40 -26.00
N MET A 131 -9.52 20.36 -25.22
CA MET A 131 -10.64 21.31 -25.36
C MET A 131 -10.50 22.60 -24.53
N MET A 132 -9.56 22.62 -23.55
CA MET A 132 -9.31 23.83 -22.73
C MET A 132 -8.15 24.69 -23.28
N SER A 133 -7.56 24.31 -24.40
CA SER A 133 -6.43 24.98 -25.04
C SER A 133 -6.85 25.74 -26.32
N LYS A 134 -8.16 25.97 -26.55
CA LYS A 134 -8.67 26.84 -27.61
C LYS A 134 -9.36 28.07 -27.03
#